data_e8a0585f550a4cf1b646c182da0c1c0b
#
_entry.id   e8a0585f550a4cf1b646c182da0c1c0b
#
_cell.length_a   1.000
_cell.length_b   1.000
_cell.length_c   1.000
_cell.angle_alpha   90.00
_cell.angle_beta   90.00
_cell.angle_gamma   90.00
#
_symmetry.space_group_name_H-M   'P 1'
#
loop_
_entity.id
_entity.type
_entity.pdbx_description
1 polymer ?
#
loop_
_entity_poly.entity_id
_entity_poly.type
_entity_poly.pdbx_seq_one_letter_code
_entity_poly.pdbx_strand_id
1 'polypeptide(L)'
;MITGCLQQKNGFYYAVLYLKVNGRRRCKWVPMRLPVEGTSARKAQKAFDEIRLQYEREEEERLDREAKAKELAENTHPDALLPFIEYMEKWLQSTRSSLATATYQSYSNMIKARIRPYFAPLGLQLREVTPQHIEDFYQSILADGCTTNTVIHYHAIIRKALQTAVKKDILLKNPANKVDRPKKNVF
;
A
#
# COMPACT_ATOMS: atom_id res chain seq x y z
N MET A 1 20.09 -10.05 -14.01
CA MET A 1 20.48 -11.47 -14.30
C MET A 1 21.56 -11.88 -13.31
N ILE A 2 21.32 -12.91 -12.52
CA ILE A 2 22.28 -13.51 -11.59
C ILE A 2 23.10 -14.54 -12.35
N THR A 3 24.42 -14.39 -12.31
CA THR A 3 25.35 -15.38 -12.86
C THR A 3 25.88 -16.28 -11.75
N GLY A 4 26.34 -17.45 -12.10
CA GLY A 4 26.88 -18.38 -11.10
C GLY A 4 27.48 -19.61 -11.75
N CYS A 5 28.03 -20.50 -10.92
CA CYS A 5 28.57 -21.78 -11.34
C CYS A 5 28.30 -22.87 -10.30
N LEU A 6 28.29 -24.10 -10.74
CA LEU A 6 28.23 -25.30 -9.92
C LEU A 6 29.62 -25.61 -9.36
N GLN A 7 29.72 -25.80 -8.07
CA GLN A 7 30.96 -26.17 -7.38
C GLN A 7 30.78 -27.43 -6.54
N GLN A 8 31.86 -28.15 -6.31
CA GLN A 8 31.88 -29.32 -5.43
C GLN A 8 32.73 -29.02 -4.20
N LYS A 9 32.22 -29.31 -3.02
CA LYS A 9 32.96 -29.15 -1.77
C LYS A 9 32.47 -30.19 -0.75
N ASN A 10 33.42 -30.85 -0.08
CA ASN A 10 33.13 -31.85 0.96
C ASN A 10 32.16 -32.96 0.50
N GLY A 11 32.26 -33.43 -0.75
CA GLY A 11 31.39 -34.47 -1.30
C GLY A 11 29.99 -34.03 -1.70
N PHE A 12 29.67 -32.70 -1.67
CA PHE A 12 28.37 -32.13 -2.04
C PHE A 12 28.49 -31.07 -3.12
N TYR A 13 27.40 -30.89 -3.87
CA TYR A 13 27.27 -29.80 -4.82
C TYR A 13 26.81 -28.51 -4.12
N TYR A 14 27.36 -27.38 -4.59
CA TYR A 14 27.01 -26.01 -4.17
C TYR A 14 26.69 -25.14 -5.38
N ALA A 15 25.66 -24.34 -5.30
CA ALA A 15 25.42 -23.25 -6.23
C ALA A 15 26.20 -22.02 -5.76
N VAL A 16 27.15 -21.57 -6.54
CA VAL A 16 27.91 -20.35 -6.28
C VAL A 16 27.31 -19.23 -7.13
N LEU A 17 26.58 -18.31 -6.49
CA LEU A 17 25.87 -17.22 -7.16
C LEU A 17 26.68 -15.93 -7.02
N TYR A 18 26.78 -15.17 -8.10
CA TYR A 18 27.38 -13.85 -8.13
C TYR A 18 26.29 -12.79 -8.13
N LEU A 19 26.12 -12.14 -6.98
CA LEU A 19 25.11 -11.13 -6.72
C LEU A 19 25.75 -9.74 -6.81
N LYS A 20 25.00 -8.74 -7.25
CA LYS A 20 25.42 -7.35 -7.24
C LYS A 20 24.71 -6.62 -6.08
N VAL A 21 25.45 -6.35 -5.00
CA VAL A 21 24.92 -5.67 -3.82
C VAL A 21 25.62 -4.32 -3.67
N ASN A 22 24.88 -3.23 -3.70
CA ASN A 22 25.40 -1.84 -3.60
C ASN A 22 26.54 -1.58 -4.63
N GLY A 23 26.34 -2.02 -5.87
CA GLY A 23 27.32 -1.84 -6.96
C GLY A 23 28.53 -2.77 -6.89
N ARG A 24 28.71 -3.52 -5.80
CA ARG A 24 29.84 -4.47 -5.61
C ARG A 24 29.41 -5.90 -5.88
N ARG A 25 30.28 -6.66 -6.55
CA ARG A 25 30.08 -8.08 -6.79
C ARG A 25 30.32 -8.87 -5.51
N ARG A 26 29.34 -9.64 -5.06
CA ARG A 26 29.46 -10.57 -3.92
C ARG A 26 29.16 -11.98 -4.37
N CYS A 27 29.91 -12.93 -3.81
CA CYS A 27 29.74 -14.36 -4.05
C CYS A 27 28.95 -14.98 -2.90
N LYS A 28 27.88 -15.75 -3.21
CA LYS A 28 27.09 -16.47 -2.22
C LYS A 28 27.11 -17.96 -2.52
N TRP A 29 27.51 -18.75 -1.54
CA TRP A 29 27.51 -20.21 -1.61
C TRP A 29 26.23 -20.76 -1.06
N VAL A 30 25.46 -21.47 -1.88
CA VAL A 30 24.18 -22.07 -1.48
C VAL A 30 24.35 -23.60 -1.50
N PRO A 31 24.20 -24.28 -0.35
CA PRO A 31 24.30 -25.74 -0.30
C PRO A 31 23.08 -26.36 -0.98
N MET A 32 23.34 -27.23 -1.96
CA MET A 32 22.27 -27.90 -2.71
C MET A 32 21.78 -29.18 -2.05
N ARG A 33 22.49 -29.66 -1.01
CA ARG A 33 22.23 -30.94 -0.31
C ARG A 33 22.20 -32.14 -1.25
N LEU A 34 22.90 -32.07 -2.38
CA LEU A 34 23.03 -33.13 -3.35
C LEU A 34 24.46 -33.71 -3.22
N PRO A 35 24.61 -35.02 -2.90
CA PRO A 35 25.91 -35.65 -2.88
C PRO A 35 26.48 -35.76 -4.30
N VAL A 36 27.80 -35.69 -4.43
CA VAL A 36 28.51 -35.86 -5.73
C VAL A 36 28.39 -37.31 -6.18
N GLU A 37 28.58 -38.25 -5.25
CA GLU A 37 28.35 -39.68 -5.52
C GLU A 37 26.87 -39.99 -5.75
N GLY A 38 26.56 -40.68 -6.84
CA GLY A 38 25.20 -41.08 -7.20
C GLY A 38 24.33 -39.95 -7.83
N THR A 39 24.85 -38.74 -7.96
CA THR A 39 24.12 -37.64 -8.62
C THR A 39 24.67 -37.38 -10.02
N SER A 40 23.83 -37.53 -11.05
CA SER A 40 24.23 -37.21 -12.42
C SER A 40 24.48 -35.70 -12.60
N ALA A 41 25.46 -35.34 -13.45
CA ALA A 41 25.77 -33.95 -13.77
C ALA A 41 24.53 -33.17 -14.26
N ARG A 42 23.65 -33.82 -15.05
CA ARG A 42 22.40 -33.22 -15.53
C ARG A 42 21.43 -32.89 -14.38
N LYS A 43 21.32 -33.75 -13.36
CA LYS A 43 20.46 -33.50 -12.17
C LYS A 43 21.04 -32.37 -11.34
N ALA A 44 22.34 -32.33 -11.13
CA ALA A 44 23.00 -31.25 -10.41
C ALA A 44 22.85 -29.91 -11.13
N GLN A 45 22.99 -29.89 -12.46
CA GLN A 45 22.80 -28.67 -13.27
C GLN A 45 21.36 -28.17 -13.20
N LYS A 46 20.37 -29.06 -13.31
CA LYS A 46 18.94 -28.68 -13.20
C LYS A 46 18.64 -28.04 -11.85
N ALA A 47 19.11 -28.62 -10.76
CA ALA A 47 18.92 -28.08 -9.43
C ALA A 47 19.63 -26.73 -9.22
N PHE A 48 20.82 -26.55 -9.84
CA PHE A 48 21.51 -25.26 -9.88
C PHE A 48 20.67 -24.18 -10.60
N ASP A 49 20.12 -24.52 -11.77
CA ASP A 49 19.29 -23.57 -12.55
C ASP A 49 18.00 -23.19 -11.82
N GLU A 50 17.37 -24.12 -11.10
CA GLU A 50 16.20 -23.84 -10.25
C GLU A 50 16.55 -22.86 -9.11
N ILE A 51 17.66 -23.10 -8.40
CA ILE A 51 18.14 -22.20 -7.35
C ILE A 51 18.47 -20.82 -7.91
N ARG A 52 19.16 -20.75 -9.03
CA ARG A 52 19.51 -19.48 -9.69
C ARG A 52 18.26 -18.70 -10.05
N LEU A 53 17.26 -19.35 -10.65
CA LEU A 53 15.99 -18.73 -11.04
C LEU A 53 15.19 -18.22 -9.83
N GLN A 54 15.19 -18.96 -8.71
CA GLN A 54 14.58 -18.53 -7.48
C GLN A 54 15.22 -17.22 -6.95
N TYR A 55 16.55 -17.18 -6.91
CA TYR A 55 17.28 -15.99 -6.48
C TYR A 55 17.09 -14.80 -7.43
N GLU A 56 16.94 -15.03 -8.74
CA GLU A 56 16.61 -13.98 -9.70
C GLU A 56 15.24 -13.36 -9.41
N ARG A 57 14.21 -14.18 -9.12
CA ARG A 57 12.88 -13.69 -8.76
C ARG A 57 12.89 -12.91 -7.45
N GLU A 58 13.53 -13.44 -6.42
CA GLU A 58 13.63 -12.77 -5.11
C GLU A 58 14.31 -11.39 -5.22
N GLU A 59 15.36 -11.30 -6.03
CA GLU A 59 16.08 -10.06 -6.28
C GLU A 59 15.25 -9.06 -7.08
N GLU A 60 14.52 -9.52 -8.10
CA GLU A 60 13.62 -8.69 -8.90
C GLU A 60 12.48 -8.13 -8.03
N GLU A 61 11.86 -8.96 -7.20
CA GLU A 61 10.83 -8.52 -6.25
C GLU A 61 11.38 -7.54 -5.20
N ARG A 62 12.63 -7.72 -4.75
CA ARG A 62 13.29 -6.80 -3.83
C ARG A 62 13.53 -5.44 -4.48
N LEU A 63 14.07 -5.42 -5.70
CA LEU A 63 14.33 -4.20 -6.46
C LEU A 63 13.02 -3.44 -6.78
N ASP A 64 11.97 -4.17 -7.16
CA ASP A 64 10.64 -3.57 -7.41
C ASP A 64 10.03 -2.95 -6.15
N ARG A 65 10.18 -3.63 -4.98
CA ARG A 65 9.76 -3.06 -3.69
C ARG A 65 10.57 -1.82 -3.30
N GLU A 66 11.89 -1.85 -3.49
CA GLU A 66 12.76 -0.70 -3.21
C GLU A 66 12.46 0.48 -4.15
N ALA A 67 12.22 0.22 -5.45
CA ALA A 67 11.85 1.25 -6.42
C ALA A 67 10.51 1.89 -6.06
N LYS A 68 9.50 1.10 -5.72
CA LYS A 68 8.18 1.59 -5.27
C LYS A 68 8.27 2.39 -3.96
N ALA A 69 9.09 1.92 -3.02
CA ALA A 69 9.31 2.63 -1.76
C ALA A 69 10.01 3.98 -1.98
N LYS A 70 11.00 4.01 -2.89
CA LYS A 70 11.72 5.23 -3.26
C LYS A 70 10.80 6.22 -3.98
N GLU A 71 10.03 5.77 -4.96
CA GLU A 71 9.03 6.59 -5.65
C GLU A 71 8.00 7.18 -4.68
N LEU A 72 7.52 6.38 -3.74
CA LEU A 72 6.60 6.83 -2.69
C LEU A 72 7.24 7.87 -1.77
N ALA A 73 8.53 7.72 -1.43
CA ALA A 73 9.26 8.65 -0.58
C ALA A 73 9.58 9.97 -1.31
N GLU A 74 9.98 9.92 -2.57
CA GLU A 74 10.31 11.10 -3.38
C GLU A 74 9.06 11.93 -3.74
N ASN A 75 7.91 11.29 -3.93
CA ASN A 75 6.65 11.95 -4.27
C ASN A 75 5.73 12.20 -3.05
N THR A 76 6.24 12.16 -1.83
CA THR A 76 5.39 12.35 -0.65
C THR A 76 5.23 13.84 -0.36
N HIS A 77 4.07 14.40 -0.73
CA HIS A 77 3.68 15.74 -0.33
C HIS A 77 3.59 15.82 1.21
N PRO A 78 4.07 16.90 1.88
CA PRO A 78 4.04 17.02 3.34
C PRO A 78 2.65 16.76 3.95
N ASP A 79 1.59 17.21 3.30
CA ASP A 79 0.22 17.00 3.73
C ASP A 79 -0.24 15.52 3.66
N ALA A 80 0.46 14.66 2.91
CA ALA A 80 0.17 13.22 2.87
C ALA A 80 0.54 12.51 4.18
N LEU A 81 1.44 13.10 4.96
CA LEU A 81 1.87 12.61 6.27
C LEU A 81 1.00 13.13 7.42
N LEU A 82 0.13 14.10 7.17
CA LEU A 82 -0.80 14.60 8.20
C LEU A 82 -1.76 13.48 8.63
N PRO A 83 -2.17 13.44 9.90
CA PRO A 83 -3.31 12.63 10.31
C PRO A 83 -4.53 12.92 9.43
N PHE A 84 -5.23 11.86 9.01
CA PHE A 84 -6.38 11.99 8.10
C PHE A 84 -7.41 13.01 8.59
N ILE A 85 -7.66 13.05 9.90
CA ILE A 85 -8.61 13.99 10.49
C ILE A 85 -8.12 15.44 10.39
N GLU A 86 -6.85 15.71 10.62
CA GLU A 86 -6.27 17.04 10.47
C GLU A 86 -6.36 17.51 9.02
N TYR A 87 -6.12 16.61 8.07
CA TYR A 87 -6.31 16.90 6.66
C TYR A 87 -7.77 17.24 6.36
N MET A 88 -8.74 16.47 6.87
CA MET A 88 -10.18 16.72 6.68
C MET A 88 -10.59 18.11 7.21
N GLU A 89 -10.08 18.51 8.35
CA GLU A 89 -10.35 19.83 8.94
C GLU A 89 -9.68 20.96 8.14
N LYS A 90 -8.42 20.78 7.75
CA LYS A 90 -7.71 21.72 6.87
C LYS A 90 -8.42 21.90 5.52
N TRP A 91 -8.87 20.78 4.92
CA TRP A 91 -9.67 20.79 3.71
C TRP A 91 -10.99 21.56 3.89
N LEU A 92 -11.72 21.29 4.98
CA LEU A 92 -12.98 21.99 5.25
C LEU A 92 -12.75 23.51 5.38
N GLN A 93 -11.72 23.93 6.10
CA GLN A 93 -11.36 25.34 6.24
C GLN A 93 -11.02 25.97 4.89
N SER A 94 -10.27 25.28 4.03
CA SER A 94 -9.90 25.78 2.70
C SER A 94 -11.10 25.94 1.75
N THR A 95 -12.18 25.23 2.00
CA THR A 95 -13.41 25.31 1.19
C THR A 95 -14.44 26.31 1.71
N ARG A 96 -14.15 26.99 2.83
CA ARG A 96 -15.11 27.89 3.48
C ARG A 96 -15.63 29.02 2.58
N SER A 97 -14.76 29.60 1.78
CA SER A 97 -15.13 30.69 0.84
C SER A 97 -15.93 30.22 -0.37
N SER A 98 -15.87 28.92 -0.70
CA SER A 98 -16.56 28.34 -1.86
C SER A 98 -17.86 27.62 -1.54
N LEU A 99 -18.19 27.48 -0.25
CA LEU A 99 -19.40 26.78 0.22
C LEU A 99 -20.39 27.77 0.84
N ALA A 100 -21.68 27.52 0.61
CA ALA A 100 -22.73 28.20 1.38
C ALA A 100 -22.58 27.90 2.88
N THR A 101 -22.86 28.86 3.75
CA THR A 101 -22.68 28.74 5.20
C THR A 101 -23.37 27.51 5.78
N ALA A 102 -24.59 27.20 5.34
CA ALA A 102 -25.33 26.03 5.78
C ALA A 102 -24.61 24.70 5.39
N THR A 103 -24.05 24.63 4.18
CA THR A 103 -23.31 23.46 3.73
C THR A 103 -22.00 23.28 4.52
N TYR A 104 -21.27 24.36 4.75
CA TYR A 104 -20.07 24.33 5.60
C TYR A 104 -20.39 23.83 7.00
N GLN A 105 -21.45 24.34 7.62
CA GLN A 105 -21.88 23.93 8.95
C GLN A 105 -22.28 22.46 8.99
N SER A 106 -23.01 21.98 7.98
CA SER A 106 -23.37 20.57 7.84
C SER A 106 -22.13 19.68 7.76
N TYR A 107 -21.15 20.04 6.92
CA TYR A 107 -19.89 19.28 6.79
C TYR A 107 -19.09 19.30 8.10
N SER A 108 -19.00 20.44 8.77
CA SER A 108 -18.36 20.56 10.07
C SER A 108 -18.97 19.62 11.12
N ASN A 109 -20.31 19.61 11.19
CA ASN A 109 -21.03 18.74 12.11
C ASN A 109 -20.79 17.25 11.80
N MET A 110 -20.80 16.86 10.52
CA MET A 110 -20.57 15.48 10.11
C MET A 110 -19.15 15.03 10.44
N ILE A 111 -18.14 15.89 10.22
CA ILE A 111 -16.74 15.57 10.57
C ILE A 111 -16.62 15.40 12.08
N LYS A 112 -17.14 16.32 12.87
CA LYS A 112 -17.05 16.31 14.33
C LYS A 112 -17.83 15.16 14.98
N ALA A 113 -19.03 14.89 14.47
CA ALA A 113 -19.94 13.94 15.12
C ALA A 113 -19.57 12.47 14.88
N ARG A 114 -19.02 12.13 13.72
CA ARG A 114 -18.80 10.72 13.35
C ARG A 114 -17.42 10.44 12.74
N ILE A 115 -16.96 11.26 11.78
CA ILE A 115 -15.69 10.99 11.10
C ILE A 115 -14.53 11.08 12.09
N ARG A 116 -14.47 12.16 12.87
CA ARG A 116 -13.41 12.34 13.87
C ARG A 116 -13.40 11.25 14.95
N PRO A 117 -14.52 10.92 15.63
CA PRO A 117 -14.54 9.87 16.66
C PRO A 117 -14.11 8.50 16.13
N TYR A 118 -14.37 8.20 14.86
CA TYR A 118 -14.00 6.93 14.26
C TYR A 118 -12.53 6.90 13.83
N PHE A 119 -12.06 7.89 13.08
CA PHE A 119 -10.73 7.86 12.46
C PHE A 119 -9.62 8.37 13.39
N ALA A 120 -9.90 9.26 14.36
CA ALA A 120 -8.87 9.77 15.24
C ALA A 120 -8.16 8.68 16.07
N PRO A 121 -8.86 7.69 16.66
CA PRO A 121 -8.22 6.60 17.39
C PRO A 121 -7.34 5.70 16.52
N LEU A 122 -7.60 5.63 15.20
CA LEU A 122 -6.80 4.82 14.27
C LEU A 122 -5.44 5.43 13.98
N GLY A 123 -5.24 6.73 14.23
CA GLY A 123 -3.97 7.43 14.03
C GLY A 123 -3.45 7.43 12.60
N LEU A 124 -4.29 7.13 11.61
CA LEU A 124 -3.91 6.97 10.21
C LEU A 124 -3.46 8.29 9.58
N GLN A 125 -2.32 8.27 8.89
CA GLN A 125 -1.93 9.35 8.00
C GLN A 125 -2.82 9.38 6.75
N LEU A 126 -2.95 10.52 6.10
CA LEU A 126 -3.78 10.67 4.90
C LEU A 126 -3.42 9.64 3.81
N ARG A 127 -2.13 9.37 3.59
CA ARG A 127 -1.62 8.40 2.61
C ARG A 127 -1.95 6.93 2.96
N GLU A 128 -2.25 6.65 4.23
CA GLU A 128 -2.50 5.29 4.73
C GLU A 128 -3.98 4.91 4.65
N VAL A 129 -4.85 5.88 4.32
CA VAL A 129 -6.29 5.63 4.19
C VAL A 129 -6.55 4.72 3.00
N THR A 130 -7.10 3.55 3.28
CA THR A 130 -7.46 2.54 2.29
C THR A 130 -8.96 2.53 2.02
N PRO A 131 -9.43 1.92 0.91
CA PRO A 131 -10.85 1.64 0.69
C PRO A 131 -11.49 0.88 1.86
N GLN A 132 -10.78 -0.11 2.42
CA GLN A 132 -11.27 -0.93 3.54
C GLN A 132 -11.57 -0.08 4.77
N HIS A 133 -10.69 0.86 5.16
CA HIS A 133 -10.94 1.77 6.29
C HIS A 133 -12.23 2.58 6.11
N ILE A 134 -12.53 2.95 4.86
CA ILE A 134 -13.75 3.72 4.54
C ILE A 134 -14.99 2.82 4.60
N GLU A 135 -14.90 1.59 4.11
CA GLU A 135 -15.98 0.59 4.19
C GLU A 135 -16.29 0.22 5.65
N ASP A 136 -15.27 -0.03 6.46
CA ASP A 136 -15.42 -0.33 7.90
C ASP A 136 -16.11 0.83 8.63
N PHE A 137 -15.78 2.08 8.28
CA PHE A 137 -16.49 3.26 8.78
C PHE A 137 -17.97 3.24 8.40
N TYR A 138 -18.32 2.87 7.16
CA TYR A 138 -19.73 2.80 6.77
C TYR A 138 -20.48 1.70 7.53
N GLN A 139 -19.84 0.55 7.73
CA GLN A 139 -20.42 -0.52 8.54
C GLN A 139 -20.67 -0.06 9.99
N SER A 140 -19.74 0.69 10.59
CA SER A 140 -19.93 1.22 11.93
C SER A 140 -21.12 2.17 12.03
N ILE A 141 -21.31 3.06 11.03
CA ILE A 141 -22.46 3.99 10.99
C ILE A 141 -23.79 3.22 10.86
N LEU A 142 -23.81 2.16 10.03
CA LEU A 142 -25.01 1.32 9.87
C LEU A 142 -25.31 0.51 11.13
N ALA A 143 -24.29 -0.01 11.82
CA ALA A 143 -24.44 -0.70 13.09
C ALA A 143 -25.00 0.20 14.20
N ASP A 144 -24.67 1.50 14.16
CA ASP A 144 -25.24 2.52 15.05
C ASP A 144 -26.69 2.92 14.69
N GLY A 145 -27.34 2.20 13.76
CA GLY A 145 -28.73 2.41 13.36
C GLY A 145 -28.97 3.55 12.37
N CYS A 146 -27.91 4.11 11.76
CA CYS A 146 -28.08 5.11 10.72
C CYS A 146 -28.55 4.49 9.40
N THR A 147 -29.23 5.28 8.57
CA THR A 147 -29.70 4.83 7.26
C THR A 147 -28.61 4.83 6.20
N THR A 148 -28.78 4.06 5.14
CA THR A 148 -27.92 4.08 3.95
C THR A 148 -27.80 5.47 3.33
N ASN A 149 -28.86 6.27 3.40
CA ASN A 149 -28.84 7.66 2.94
C ASN A 149 -27.85 8.52 3.74
N THR A 150 -27.74 8.29 5.04
CA THR A 150 -26.74 8.94 5.90
C THR A 150 -25.31 8.56 5.47
N VAL A 151 -25.08 7.28 5.19
CA VAL A 151 -23.76 6.80 4.67
C VAL A 151 -23.41 7.47 3.34
N ILE A 152 -24.38 7.65 2.44
CA ILE A 152 -24.17 8.35 1.16
C ILE A 152 -23.65 9.77 1.38
N HIS A 153 -24.16 10.49 2.37
CA HIS A 153 -23.68 11.84 2.70
C HIS A 153 -22.25 11.82 3.24
N TYR A 154 -21.90 10.89 4.11
CA TYR A 154 -20.53 10.72 4.60
C TYR A 154 -19.57 10.34 3.47
N HIS A 155 -19.97 9.41 2.58
CA HIS A 155 -19.20 9.08 1.39
C HIS A 155 -18.90 10.33 0.54
N ALA A 156 -19.92 11.16 0.29
CA ALA A 156 -19.76 12.35 -0.54
C ALA A 156 -18.72 13.33 0.04
N ILE A 157 -18.70 13.54 1.36
CA ILE A 157 -17.72 14.41 2.03
C ILE A 157 -16.32 13.83 1.95
N ILE A 158 -16.13 12.57 2.37
CA ILE A 158 -14.84 11.89 2.36
C ILE A 158 -14.28 11.87 0.94
N ARG A 159 -15.08 11.45 -0.04
CA ARG A 159 -14.69 11.40 -1.44
C ARG A 159 -14.29 12.78 -1.97
N LYS A 160 -15.01 13.84 -1.62
CA LYS A 160 -14.71 15.21 -2.05
C LYS A 160 -13.41 15.73 -1.47
N ALA A 161 -13.13 15.47 -0.19
CA ALA A 161 -11.89 15.85 0.47
C ALA A 161 -10.68 15.11 -0.14
N LEU A 162 -10.79 13.79 -0.29
CA LEU A 162 -9.74 12.96 -0.91
C LEU A 162 -9.54 13.30 -2.40
N GLN A 163 -10.60 13.67 -3.13
CA GLN A 163 -10.46 14.13 -4.51
C GLN A 163 -9.72 15.46 -4.60
N THR A 164 -9.88 16.32 -3.59
CA THR A 164 -9.09 17.56 -3.49
C THR A 164 -7.62 17.26 -3.22
N ALA A 165 -7.32 16.23 -2.41
CA ALA A 165 -5.96 15.75 -2.19
C ALA A 165 -5.30 15.28 -3.49
N VAL A 166 -6.04 14.53 -4.31
CA VAL A 166 -5.54 14.08 -5.63
C VAL A 166 -5.33 15.28 -6.58
N LYS A 167 -6.24 16.25 -6.62
CA LYS A 167 -6.09 17.45 -7.46
C LYS A 167 -4.92 18.36 -7.06
N LYS A 168 -4.45 18.24 -5.83
CA LYS A 168 -3.30 18.99 -5.29
C LYS A 168 -2.02 18.15 -5.25
N ASP A 169 -2.00 17.00 -5.93
CA ASP A 169 -0.88 16.06 -5.98
C ASP A 169 -0.40 15.57 -4.59
N ILE A 170 -1.29 15.65 -3.58
CA ILE A 170 -1.04 15.12 -2.23
C ILE A 170 -1.20 13.59 -2.22
N LEU A 171 -2.15 13.08 -2.98
CA LEU A 171 -2.41 11.65 -3.18
C LEU A 171 -2.40 11.30 -4.66
N LEU A 172 -1.83 10.16 -5.01
CA LEU A 172 -1.85 9.65 -6.38
C LEU A 172 -3.24 9.19 -6.83
N LYS A 173 -4.02 8.63 -5.90
CA LYS A 173 -5.36 8.06 -6.18
C LYS A 173 -6.30 8.33 -5.01
N ASN A 174 -7.58 8.45 -5.33
CA ASN A 174 -8.62 8.60 -4.32
C ASN A 174 -9.13 7.21 -3.89
N PRO A 175 -8.86 6.76 -2.64
CA PRO A 175 -9.33 5.46 -2.17
C PRO A 175 -10.86 5.33 -2.12
N ALA A 176 -11.59 6.43 -1.90
CA ALA A 176 -13.05 6.41 -1.89
C ALA A 176 -13.69 6.11 -3.26
N ASN A 177 -12.92 6.18 -4.36
CA ASN A 177 -13.43 5.79 -5.69
C ASN A 177 -13.55 4.26 -5.87
N LYS A 178 -12.86 3.47 -5.01
CA LYS A 178 -12.91 2.01 -5.02
C LYS A 178 -13.93 1.42 -4.04
N VAL A 179 -14.59 2.29 -3.28
CA VAL A 179 -15.61 1.90 -2.31
C VAL A 179 -16.98 1.93 -2.96
N ASP A 180 -17.72 0.84 -2.86
CA ASP A 180 -19.08 0.77 -3.35
C ASP A 180 -20.01 1.67 -2.54
N ARG A 181 -20.60 2.63 -3.24
CA ARG A 181 -21.59 3.51 -2.62
C ARG A 181 -22.87 2.72 -2.33
N PRO A 182 -23.38 2.72 -1.08
CA PRO A 182 -24.64 2.07 -0.77
C PRO A 182 -25.77 2.56 -1.69
N LYS A 183 -26.60 1.65 -2.18
CA LYS A 183 -27.77 2.02 -2.98
C LYS A 183 -28.76 2.75 -2.09
N LYS A 184 -29.38 3.83 -2.63
CA LYS A 184 -30.45 4.55 -1.94
C LYS A 184 -31.62 3.60 -1.76
N ASN A 185 -32.07 3.41 -0.50
CA ASN A 185 -33.34 2.74 -0.27
C ASN A 185 -34.45 3.65 -0.82
N VAL A 186 -35.10 3.20 -1.86
CA VAL A 186 -36.34 3.80 -2.38
C VAL A 186 -37.46 3.11 -1.60
N PHE A 187 -38.06 3.83 -0.68
CA PHE A 187 -39.34 3.44 -0.07
C PHE A 187 -40.48 3.85 -0.99
#